data_57a23658dc6c2b2528c94ef8110e14de
#
_entry.id   57a23658dc6c2b2528c94ef8110e14de
#
_cell.length_a   1.000
_cell.length_b   1.000
_cell.length_c   1.000
_cell.angle_alpha   90.00
_cell.angle_beta   90.00
_cell.angle_gamma   90.00
#
_symmetry.space_group_name_H-M   'P 1'
#
loop_
_entity.id
_entity.type
_entity.pdbx_description
1 polymer ?
#
loop_
_entity_poly.entity_id
_entity_poly.type
_entity_poly.pdbx_seq_one_letter_code
_entity_poly.pdbx_strand_id
1 'polypeptide(L)'
;MSAIACVAVNDAFVMQAWGEQLGVGEEVEMLADGNGEFARATGLTLDGSGFGLGERSTRFSMLIDDCTVVELNVEENPTEVGVSGAEHMLGQL
;
A
#
# COMPACT_ATOMS: atom_id res chain seq x y z
N MET A 1 -6.60 -3.72 16.75
CA MET A 1 -5.73 -3.12 15.72
C MET A 1 -5.30 -1.74 16.19
N SER A 2 -4.00 -1.49 16.26
CA SER A 2 -3.48 -0.23 16.82
C SER A 2 -3.25 0.86 15.78
N ALA A 3 -3.02 0.51 14.51
CA ALA A 3 -2.80 1.49 13.46
C ALA A 3 -3.21 0.93 12.10
N ILE A 4 -3.59 1.84 11.21
CA ILE A 4 -3.87 1.53 9.81
C ILE A 4 -3.02 2.50 8.99
N ALA A 5 -2.28 1.98 8.01
CA ALA A 5 -1.45 2.79 7.14
C ALA A 5 -1.70 2.47 5.68
N CYS A 6 -1.56 3.48 4.83
CA CYS A 6 -1.56 3.34 3.37
C CYS A 6 -0.20 3.79 2.87
N VAL A 7 0.52 2.92 2.17
CA VAL A 7 1.86 3.21 1.65
C VAL A 7 1.89 3.04 0.14
N ALA A 8 2.55 3.96 -0.53
CA ALA A 8 2.71 3.89 -1.98
C ALA A 8 4.00 4.61 -2.40
N VAL A 9 4.51 4.26 -3.59
CA VAL A 9 5.67 4.92 -4.20
C VAL A 9 5.22 6.24 -4.80
N ASN A 10 5.03 7.23 -3.92
CA ASN A 10 4.67 8.62 -4.24
C ASN A 10 5.33 9.52 -3.21
N ASP A 11 5.46 10.80 -3.54
CA ASP A 11 5.99 11.78 -2.60
C ASP A 11 4.95 12.15 -1.53
N ALA A 12 5.42 12.87 -0.49
CA ALA A 12 4.56 13.24 0.64
C ALA A 12 3.40 14.16 0.22
N PHE A 13 3.61 15.00 -0.77
CA PHE A 13 2.57 15.94 -1.24
C PHE A 13 1.45 15.19 -1.96
N VAL A 14 1.80 14.21 -2.78
CA VAL A 14 0.81 13.35 -3.45
C VAL A 14 0.04 12.52 -2.44
N MET A 15 0.72 11.93 -1.47
CA MET A 15 0.07 11.12 -0.43
C MET A 15 -0.89 11.97 0.42
N GLN A 16 -0.52 13.20 0.75
CA GLN A 16 -1.38 14.11 1.48
C GLN A 16 -2.64 14.44 0.67
N ALA A 17 -2.49 14.80 -0.59
CA ALA A 17 -3.62 15.12 -1.46
C ALA A 17 -4.56 13.93 -1.64
N TRP A 18 -4.00 12.75 -1.79
CA TRP A 18 -4.79 11.52 -1.93
C TRP A 18 -5.59 11.23 -0.66
N GLY A 19 -4.97 11.36 0.51
CA GLY A 19 -5.65 11.19 1.79
C GLY A 19 -6.81 12.17 1.96
N GLU A 20 -6.60 13.44 1.59
CA GLU A 20 -7.64 14.47 1.63
C GLU A 20 -8.80 14.13 0.67
N GLN A 21 -8.48 13.68 -0.54
CA GLN A 21 -9.48 13.28 -1.53
C GLN A 21 -10.32 12.10 -1.05
N LEU A 22 -9.70 11.14 -0.36
CA LEU A 22 -10.40 9.99 0.21
C LEU A 22 -11.18 10.32 1.48
N GLY A 23 -10.93 11.50 2.06
CA GLY A 23 -11.58 11.90 3.29
C GLY A 23 -11.12 11.14 4.52
N VAL A 24 -9.91 10.54 4.48
CA VAL A 24 -9.35 9.87 5.65
C VAL A 24 -8.85 10.91 6.64
N GLY A 25 -9.09 10.68 7.92
CA GLY A 25 -8.60 11.52 8.98
C GLY A 25 -7.33 10.95 9.60
N GLU A 26 -7.20 11.10 10.90
CA GLU A 26 -6.04 10.59 11.65
C GLU A 26 -6.05 9.06 11.79
N GLU A 27 -7.17 8.42 11.50
CA GLU A 27 -7.32 6.97 11.62
C GLU A 27 -6.50 6.18 10.59
N VAL A 28 -6.07 6.81 9.49
CA VAL A 28 -5.23 6.19 8.46
C VAL A 28 -4.00 7.06 8.23
N GLU A 29 -2.82 6.48 8.43
CA GLU A 29 -1.56 7.15 8.13
C GLU A 29 -1.25 7.00 6.64
N MET A 30 -1.01 8.13 5.95
CA MET A 30 -0.63 8.13 4.54
C MET A 30 0.89 8.23 4.46
N LEU A 31 1.55 7.11 4.12
CA LEU A 31 3.00 6.98 4.13
C LEU A 31 3.57 7.09 2.72
N ALA A 32 4.54 7.97 2.53
CA ALA A 32 5.19 8.19 1.26
C ALA A 32 6.47 7.35 1.15
N ASP A 33 6.50 6.39 0.24
CA ASP A 33 7.68 5.63 -0.13
C ASP A 33 8.29 6.25 -1.40
N GLY A 34 8.68 7.52 -1.32
CA GLY A 34 9.02 8.34 -2.48
C GLY A 34 10.14 7.78 -3.34
N ASN A 35 11.13 7.14 -2.73
CA ASN A 35 12.25 6.54 -3.47
C ASN A 35 12.06 5.05 -3.73
N GLY A 36 10.94 4.47 -3.34
CA GLY A 36 10.66 3.05 -3.53
C GLY A 36 11.49 2.11 -2.65
N GLU A 37 12.09 2.62 -1.58
CA GLU A 37 12.98 1.83 -0.72
C GLU A 37 12.22 0.69 -0.02
N PHE A 38 11.04 0.99 0.50
CA PHE A 38 10.20 -0.02 1.15
C PHE A 38 9.72 -1.06 0.16
N ALA A 39 9.25 -0.62 -1.02
CA ALA A 39 8.79 -1.53 -2.06
C ALA A 39 9.91 -2.49 -2.50
N ARG A 40 11.13 -1.96 -2.72
CA ARG A 40 12.27 -2.80 -3.10
C ARG A 40 12.71 -3.74 -1.98
N ALA A 41 12.73 -3.23 -0.74
CA ALA A 41 13.16 -4.05 0.41
C ALA A 41 12.20 -5.22 0.66
N THR A 42 10.92 -5.05 0.37
CA THR A 42 9.90 -6.10 0.56
C THR A 42 9.66 -6.94 -0.68
N GLY A 43 10.22 -6.54 -1.83
CA GLY A 43 9.97 -7.21 -3.11
C GLY A 43 8.59 -6.93 -3.70
N LEU A 44 7.85 -5.96 -3.15
CA LEU A 44 6.50 -5.61 -3.60
C LEU A 44 6.55 -4.51 -4.67
N THR A 45 7.28 -4.78 -5.74
CA THR A 45 7.51 -3.81 -6.83
C THR A 45 6.69 -4.15 -8.06
N LEU A 46 6.40 -3.11 -8.84
CA LEU A 46 5.72 -3.19 -10.12
C LEU A 46 6.50 -2.34 -11.12
N ASP A 47 6.84 -2.89 -12.27
CA ASP A 47 7.44 -2.13 -13.36
C ASP A 47 6.34 -1.47 -14.19
N GLY A 48 6.13 -0.18 -13.94
CA GLY A 48 5.17 0.64 -14.67
C GLY A 48 5.78 1.44 -15.81
N SER A 49 7.03 1.13 -16.21
CA SER A 49 7.75 1.92 -17.21
C SER A 49 7.03 1.97 -18.57
N GLY A 50 6.31 0.92 -18.95
CA GLY A 50 5.50 0.89 -20.16
C GLY A 50 4.38 1.93 -20.20
N PHE A 51 4.00 2.46 -19.03
CA PHE A 51 2.97 3.50 -18.89
C PHE A 51 3.53 4.83 -18.41
N GLY A 52 4.85 4.97 -18.41
CA GLY A 52 5.51 6.18 -17.93
C GLY A 52 5.52 6.33 -16.42
N LEU A 53 5.26 5.28 -15.67
CA LEU A 53 5.16 5.32 -14.21
C LEU A 53 6.47 4.93 -13.50
N GLY A 54 7.41 4.31 -14.23
CA GLY A 54 8.63 3.80 -13.62
C GLY A 54 8.39 2.64 -12.67
N GLU A 55 9.27 2.48 -11.69
CA GLU A 55 9.11 1.45 -10.67
C GLU A 55 8.12 1.93 -9.59
N ARG A 56 7.10 1.14 -9.34
CA ARG A 56 6.05 1.41 -8.36
C ARG A 56 5.90 0.23 -7.43
N SER A 57 5.05 0.36 -6.41
CA SER A 57 4.64 -0.79 -5.61
C SER A 57 3.50 -1.53 -6.29
N THR A 58 3.49 -2.85 -6.17
CA THR A 58 2.32 -3.64 -6.56
C THR A 58 1.19 -3.38 -5.57
N ARG A 59 -0.02 -3.82 -5.89
CA ARG A 59 -1.15 -3.67 -4.98
C ARG A 59 -1.15 -4.81 -3.97
N PHE A 60 -1.18 -4.48 -2.69
CA PHE A 60 -1.13 -5.46 -1.63
C PHE A 60 -1.84 -4.95 -0.38
N SER A 61 -2.18 -5.87 0.53
CA SER A 61 -2.51 -5.56 1.92
C SER A 61 -1.69 -6.46 2.83
N MET A 62 -1.43 -5.99 4.04
CA MET A 62 -0.53 -6.67 4.97
C MET A 62 -1.01 -6.46 6.39
N LEU A 63 -1.04 -7.55 7.16
CA LEU A 63 -1.30 -7.50 8.59
C LEU A 63 0.02 -7.76 9.32
N ILE A 64 0.39 -6.83 10.19
CA ILE A 64 1.64 -6.88 10.94
C ILE A 64 1.30 -6.94 12.43
N ASP A 65 1.90 -7.90 13.15
CA ASP A 65 1.77 -8.03 14.58
C ASP A 65 3.16 -8.17 15.18
N ASP A 66 3.51 -7.28 16.11
CA ASP A 66 4.80 -7.26 16.80
C ASP A 66 5.97 -7.30 15.81
N CYS A 67 5.94 -6.42 14.81
CA CYS A 67 6.94 -6.29 13.75
C CYS A 67 7.08 -7.53 12.85
N THR A 68 6.12 -8.45 12.91
CA THR A 68 6.10 -9.67 12.10
C THR A 68 4.91 -9.63 11.15
N VAL A 69 5.15 -9.89 9.87
CA VAL A 69 4.07 -10.01 8.88
C VAL A 69 3.35 -11.34 9.11
N VAL A 70 2.08 -11.26 9.51
CA VAL A 70 1.25 -12.45 9.76
C VAL A 70 0.35 -12.79 8.57
N GLU A 71 -0.03 -11.78 7.78
CA GLU A 71 -0.80 -11.97 6.55
C GLU A 71 -0.25 -11.04 5.48
N LEU A 72 -0.11 -11.55 4.27
CA LEU A 72 0.30 -10.78 3.10
C LEU A 72 -0.57 -11.20 1.92
N ASN A 73 -1.29 -10.24 1.35
CA ASN A 73 -2.18 -10.45 0.23
C ASN A 73 -1.72 -9.61 -0.95
N VAL A 74 -1.20 -10.24 -1.99
CA VAL A 74 -0.67 -9.56 -3.19
C VAL A 74 -1.60 -9.83 -4.35
N GLU A 75 -2.05 -8.77 -5.04
CA GLU A 75 -2.87 -8.92 -6.23
C GLU A 75 -2.03 -9.45 -7.39
N GLU A 76 -2.55 -10.43 -8.11
CA GLU A 76 -1.93 -10.90 -9.35
C GLU A 76 -2.03 -9.84 -10.44
N ASN A 77 -3.19 -9.16 -10.50
CA ASN A 77 -3.41 -8.03 -11.39
C ASN A 77 -3.54 -6.76 -10.55
N PRO A 78 -2.52 -5.86 -10.56
CA PRO A 78 -2.53 -4.67 -9.71
C PRO A 78 -3.61 -3.65 -10.07
N THR A 79 -4.32 -3.82 -11.18
CA THR A 79 -5.46 -2.97 -11.53
C THR A 79 -6.76 -3.42 -10.86
N GLU A 80 -6.77 -4.57 -10.22
CA GLU A 80 -7.93 -5.13 -9.55
C GLU A 80 -7.77 -5.09 -8.04
N VAL A 81 -8.88 -4.99 -7.32
CA VAL A 81 -8.91 -5.04 -5.86
C VAL A 81 -9.74 -6.25 -5.44
N GLY A 82 -9.07 -7.30 -5.01
CA GLY A 82 -9.70 -8.51 -4.49
C GLY A 82 -9.06 -8.88 -3.17
N VAL A 83 -8.03 -9.71 -3.21
CA VAL A 83 -7.35 -10.19 -1.99
C VAL A 83 -6.69 -9.08 -1.17
N SER A 84 -6.36 -7.95 -1.78
CA SER A 84 -5.78 -6.80 -1.08
C SER A 84 -6.81 -5.83 -0.51
N GLY A 85 -8.09 -6.04 -0.77
CA GLY A 85 -9.15 -5.14 -0.35
C GLY A 85 -9.45 -5.23 1.15
N ALA A 86 -10.09 -4.17 1.66
CA ALA A 86 -10.45 -4.08 3.08
C ALA A 86 -11.37 -5.22 3.52
N GLU A 87 -12.30 -5.64 2.68
CA GLU A 87 -13.23 -6.72 2.99
C GLU A 87 -12.48 -8.03 3.26
N HIS A 88 -11.50 -8.36 2.41
CA HIS A 88 -10.67 -9.56 2.59
C HIS A 88 -9.86 -9.47 3.88
N MET A 89 -9.24 -8.31 4.16
CA MET A 89 -8.46 -8.10 5.38
C MET A 89 -9.33 -8.22 6.63
N LEU A 90 -10.55 -7.68 6.61
CA LEU A 90 -11.47 -7.79 7.74
C LEU A 90 -11.80 -9.26 8.08
N GLY A 91 -11.85 -10.12 7.07
CA GLY A 91 -12.05 -11.55 7.27
C GLY A 91 -10.85 -12.26 7.89
N GLN A 92 -9.66 -11.64 7.84
CA GLN A 92 -8.42 -12.20 8.38
C GLN A 92 -8.13 -11.73 9.82
N LEU A 93 -8.83 -10.71 10.29
CA LEU A 93 -8.61 -10.15 11.64
C LEU A 93 -9.22 -10.99 12.78
#